data_054cc52dcbfe0e1da5ae36b75b9c26b2
#
_entry.id   054cc52dcbfe0e1da5ae36b75b9c26b2
#
_cell.length_a   1.000
_cell.length_b   1.000
_cell.length_c   1.000
_cell.angle_alpha   90.00
_cell.angle_beta   90.00
_cell.angle_gamma   90.00
#
_symmetry.space_group_name_H-M   'P 1'
#
loop_
_entity.id
_entity.type
_entity.pdbx_description
1 polymer ?
#
loop_
_entity_poly.entity_id
_entity_poly.type
_entity_poly.pdbx_seq_one_letter_code
_entity_poly.pdbx_strand_id
1 'polypeptide(L)'
;MIHARSHDELKALAADVIRLSRLLTRERESLPAAYLKDRGLREAYEAYYLPPNLVKIQALLRELAAHPGKLLDKDTLRVLDLGCGPGTAMLGVLEFFSAGKKRPRIEFTAVDHIAENLKMAGELVTKFKSTSDLDASLKTIRSTIEQAPHLPETAFDLIIFSNVLNEIFIHDEARIAKRTALVADLLNRFLADDGSCIIIEPALRETARDLLAVRNGLVDAGFPIYAPCLCHAACPALANPKDWCHEDIPWDPPELIQELDKLTKLRKDSLKFSYLIVRKDAKTLRDVHGEHVFRVVSEPLVSKGKIEFYICGEAGRKLITRQDKDETPGNDVFGRLRRGDVVGFENLIDEGRRYKISKETQVNRRTRT
;
A
#
# COMPACT_ATOMS: atom_id res chain seq x y z
N MET A 1 3.08 18.96 -21.99
CA MET A 1 4.36 18.73 -22.70
C MET A 1 5.45 18.74 -21.64
N ILE A 2 6.07 17.60 -21.37
CA ILE A 2 7.28 17.53 -20.55
C ILE A 2 8.40 18.04 -21.46
N HIS A 3 8.91 19.24 -21.20
CA HIS A 3 10.11 19.71 -21.89
C HIS A 3 11.23 18.71 -21.63
N ALA A 4 11.88 18.23 -22.69
CA ALA A 4 13.07 17.40 -22.59
C ALA A 4 14.09 18.17 -21.73
N ARG A 5 14.45 17.62 -20.57
CA ARG A 5 15.47 18.22 -19.69
C ARG A 5 16.83 18.08 -20.36
N SER A 6 17.67 19.11 -20.23
CA SER A 6 19.06 19.01 -20.65
C SER A 6 19.82 17.95 -19.80
N HIS A 7 20.92 17.46 -20.30
CA HIS A 7 21.74 16.48 -19.57
C HIS A 7 22.22 17.01 -18.20
N ASP A 8 22.53 18.30 -18.10
CA ASP A 8 22.97 18.92 -16.85
C ASP A 8 21.82 19.09 -15.86
N GLU A 9 20.61 19.46 -16.32
CA GLU A 9 19.39 19.49 -15.48
C GLU A 9 19.03 18.10 -14.95
N LEU A 10 19.21 17.06 -15.76
CA LEU A 10 18.95 15.68 -15.34
C LEU A 10 19.97 15.21 -14.30
N LYS A 11 21.26 15.58 -14.44
CA LYS A 11 22.28 15.29 -13.43
C LYS A 11 22.01 16.02 -12.09
N ALA A 12 21.62 17.29 -12.16
CA ALA A 12 21.26 18.04 -10.96
C ALA A 12 20.07 17.41 -10.24
N LEU A 13 19.01 17.04 -10.97
CA LEU A 13 17.87 16.33 -10.42
C LEU A 13 18.27 14.97 -9.81
N ALA A 14 19.15 14.21 -10.46
CA ALA A 14 19.64 12.94 -9.94
C ALA A 14 20.42 13.12 -8.61
N ALA A 15 21.18 14.18 -8.47
CA ALA A 15 21.88 14.51 -7.21
C ALA A 15 20.87 14.79 -6.07
N ASP A 16 19.80 15.56 -6.37
CA ASP A 16 18.74 15.82 -5.40
C ASP A 16 17.92 14.57 -5.05
N VAL A 17 17.69 13.67 -6.01
CA VAL A 17 17.07 12.36 -5.78
C VAL A 17 17.93 11.51 -4.82
N ILE A 18 19.26 11.48 -5.01
CA ILE A 18 20.17 10.77 -4.10
C ILE A 18 20.13 11.39 -2.71
N ARG A 19 20.18 12.74 -2.61
CA ARG A 19 20.07 13.46 -1.34
C ARG A 19 18.77 13.13 -0.63
N LEU A 20 17.63 13.21 -1.33
CA LEU A 20 16.32 12.88 -0.78
C LEU A 20 16.23 11.40 -0.36
N SER A 21 16.77 10.49 -1.17
CA SER A 21 16.80 9.06 -0.85
C SER A 21 17.51 8.79 0.47
N ARG A 22 18.66 9.43 0.72
CA ARG A 22 19.39 9.29 2.00
C ARG A 22 18.58 9.80 3.17
N LEU A 23 17.97 10.99 3.04
CA LEU A 23 17.12 11.60 4.06
C LEU A 23 15.90 10.73 4.40
N LEU A 24 15.27 10.09 3.40
CA LEU A 24 14.10 9.23 3.61
C LEU A 24 14.45 7.82 4.13
N THR A 25 15.72 7.41 4.11
CA THR A 25 16.12 6.04 4.49
C THR A 25 17.12 6.00 5.63
N ARG A 26 18.32 6.50 5.42
CA ARG A 26 19.46 6.36 6.36
C ARG A 26 19.56 7.50 7.36
N GLU A 27 19.12 8.68 6.98
CA GLU A 27 19.27 9.94 7.73
C GLU A 27 17.88 10.48 8.16
N ARG A 28 16.92 9.58 8.45
CA ARG A 28 15.53 9.96 8.75
C ARG A 28 15.41 10.93 9.94
N GLU A 29 16.25 10.77 10.95
CA GLU A 29 16.29 11.67 12.12
C GLU A 29 16.74 13.09 11.74
N SER A 30 17.47 13.25 10.65
CA SER A 30 17.96 14.53 10.13
C SER A 30 17.01 15.14 9.08
N LEU A 31 15.90 14.46 8.73
CA LEU A 31 14.95 14.96 7.74
C LEU A 31 14.19 16.18 8.32
N PRO A 32 14.35 17.38 7.73
CA PRO A 32 13.56 18.53 8.17
C PRO A 32 12.08 18.29 7.91
N ALA A 33 11.21 18.58 8.87
CA ALA A 33 9.76 18.42 8.70
C ALA A 33 9.23 19.10 7.41
N ALA A 34 9.76 20.25 7.07
CA ALA A 34 9.37 21.00 5.87
C ALA A 34 10.39 20.86 4.72
N TYR A 35 10.95 19.67 4.51
CA TYR A 35 11.99 19.42 3.50
C TYR A 35 11.56 19.79 2.06
N LEU A 36 10.27 19.75 1.74
CA LEU A 36 9.72 20.16 0.45
C LEU A 36 9.72 21.68 0.20
N LYS A 37 10.13 22.51 1.20
CA LYS A 37 10.46 23.92 0.95
C LYS A 37 11.74 24.10 0.14
N ASP A 38 12.68 23.16 0.25
CA ASP A 38 13.84 23.07 -0.61
C ASP A 38 13.37 22.72 -2.03
N ARG A 39 13.65 23.60 -3.01
CA ARG A 39 13.18 23.44 -4.39
C ARG A 39 13.71 22.14 -5.02
N GLY A 40 14.99 21.82 -4.83
CA GLY A 40 15.60 20.62 -5.39
C GLY A 40 14.99 19.34 -4.81
N LEU A 41 14.78 19.27 -3.48
CA LEU A 41 14.14 18.13 -2.84
C LEU A 41 12.67 17.99 -3.28
N ARG A 42 11.95 19.09 -3.50
CA ARG A 42 10.59 19.06 -4.01
C ARG A 42 10.54 18.52 -5.44
N GLU A 43 11.38 19.02 -6.34
CA GLU A 43 11.47 18.55 -7.73
C GLU A 43 11.88 17.06 -7.77
N ALA A 44 12.79 16.62 -6.90
CA ALA A 44 13.18 15.23 -6.74
C ALA A 44 12.01 14.37 -6.24
N TYR A 45 11.22 14.85 -5.29
CA TYR A 45 10.02 14.16 -4.80
C TYR A 45 8.99 13.99 -5.92
N GLU A 46 8.64 15.07 -6.60
CA GLU A 46 7.65 15.07 -7.69
C GLU A 46 8.06 14.17 -8.85
N ALA A 47 9.37 14.16 -9.21
CA ALA A 47 9.86 13.38 -10.33
C ALA A 47 10.07 11.91 -10.03
N TYR A 48 10.44 11.56 -8.79
CA TYR A 48 10.94 10.20 -8.48
C TYR A 48 10.15 9.46 -7.41
N TYR A 49 9.50 10.16 -6.46
CA TYR A 49 8.75 9.53 -5.36
C TYR A 49 7.23 9.60 -5.52
N LEU A 50 6.73 10.69 -6.07
CA LEU A 50 5.29 10.85 -6.29
C LEU A 50 4.71 9.78 -7.23
N PRO A 51 5.28 9.49 -8.43
CA PRO A 51 4.67 8.55 -9.36
C PRO A 51 4.53 7.12 -8.79
N PRO A 52 5.56 6.49 -8.20
CA PRO A 52 5.39 5.15 -7.62
C PRO A 52 4.43 5.13 -6.44
N ASN A 53 4.38 6.18 -5.61
CA ASN A 53 3.48 6.23 -4.47
C ASN A 53 2.02 6.41 -4.90
N LEU A 54 1.76 7.19 -5.93
CA LEU A 54 0.44 7.33 -6.55
C LEU A 54 -0.06 5.97 -7.07
N VAL A 55 0.77 5.22 -7.79
CA VAL A 55 0.38 3.91 -8.35
C VAL A 55 0.09 2.87 -7.25
N LYS A 56 0.75 2.95 -6.08
CA LYS A 56 0.41 2.10 -4.93
C LYS A 56 -1.04 2.31 -4.47
N ILE A 57 -1.48 3.57 -4.35
CA ILE A 57 -2.87 3.90 -4.00
C ILE A 57 -3.83 3.31 -5.04
N GLN A 58 -3.54 3.51 -6.34
CA GLN A 58 -4.37 2.97 -7.41
C GLN A 58 -4.46 1.44 -7.38
N ALA A 59 -3.36 0.75 -7.04
CA ALA A 59 -3.36 -0.71 -6.91
C ALA A 59 -4.31 -1.18 -5.80
N LEU A 60 -4.33 -0.49 -4.66
CA LEU A 60 -5.22 -0.83 -3.55
C LEU A 60 -6.68 -0.45 -3.83
N LEU A 61 -6.92 0.64 -4.56
CA LEU A 61 -8.27 0.99 -5.02
C LEU A 61 -8.82 -0.05 -6.01
N ARG A 62 -7.96 -0.62 -6.91
CA ARG A 62 -8.38 -1.74 -7.77
C ARG A 62 -8.75 -2.97 -6.95
N GLU A 63 -8.01 -3.29 -5.90
CA GLU A 63 -8.31 -4.42 -5.00
C GLU A 63 -9.69 -4.23 -4.30
N LEU A 64 -10.03 -3.00 -3.90
CA LEU A 64 -11.36 -2.66 -3.38
C LEU A 64 -12.45 -2.70 -4.46
N ALA A 65 -12.17 -2.17 -5.64
CA ALA A 65 -13.13 -2.11 -6.75
C ALA A 65 -13.50 -3.50 -7.31
N ALA A 66 -12.62 -4.48 -7.14
CA ALA A 66 -12.85 -5.87 -7.54
C ALA A 66 -13.88 -6.59 -6.68
N HIS A 67 -14.22 -6.07 -5.50
CA HIS A 67 -15.18 -6.72 -4.61
C HIS A 67 -16.58 -6.72 -5.22
N PRO A 68 -17.29 -7.87 -5.24
CA PRO A 68 -18.64 -7.98 -5.85
C PRO A 68 -19.68 -7.05 -5.19
N GLY A 69 -19.47 -6.66 -3.93
CA GLY A 69 -20.28 -5.68 -3.21
C GLY A 69 -20.03 -4.22 -3.62
N LYS A 70 -19.26 -3.96 -4.69
CA LYS A 70 -19.05 -2.62 -5.27
C LYS A 70 -18.62 -1.56 -4.24
N LEU A 71 -17.59 -1.85 -3.46
CA LEU A 71 -17.17 -1.05 -2.29
C LEU A 71 -16.86 0.43 -2.59
N LEU A 72 -16.55 0.77 -3.83
CA LEU A 72 -16.25 2.13 -4.29
C LEU A 72 -17.36 2.73 -5.19
N ASP A 73 -18.51 2.06 -5.33
CA ASP A 73 -19.61 2.54 -6.18
C ASP A 73 -20.50 3.52 -5.40
N LYS A 74 -20.00 4.74 -5.25
CA LYS A 74 -20.67 5.87 -4.56
C LYS A 74 -20.92 6.99 -5.57
N ASP A 75 -21.96 7.80 -5.36
CA ASP A 75 -22.18 9.04 -6.14
C ASP A 75 -21.30 10.18 -5.60
N THR A 76 -21.09 10.20 -4.30
CA THR A 76 -20.11 11.07 -3.62
C THR A 76 -19.18 10.19 -2.79
N LEU A 77 -17.88 10.38 -2.95
CA LEU A 77 -16.84 9.72 -2.18
C LEU A 77 -16.16 10.74 -1.26
N ARG A 78 -16.34 10.59 0.03
CA ARG A 78 -15.69 11.42 1.05
C ARG A 78 -14.39 10.77 1.49
N VAL A 79 -13.29 11.48 1.28
CA VAL A 79 -11.92 10.97 1.51
C VAL A 79 -11.22 11.81 2.57
N LEU A 80 -10.73 11.16 3.62
CA LEU A 80 -9.86 11.75 4.62
C LEU A 80 -8.42 11.29 4.37
N ASP A 81 -7.52 12.23 4.07
CA ASP A 81 -6.09 11.96 3.88
C ASP A 81 -5.31 12.51 5.07
N LEU A 82 -4.81 11.62 5.91
CA LEU A 82 -4.12 11.91 7.17
C LEU A 82 -2.60 11.89 6.95
N GLY A 83 -1.95 13.04 7.19
CA GLY A 83 -0.55 13.24 6.82
C GLY A 83 -0.41 13.30 5.29
N CYS A 84 -1.27 14.10 4.65
CA CYS A 84 -1.42 14.11 3.20
C CYS A 84 -0.15 14.50 2.42
N GLY A 85 0.84 15.09 3.09
CA GLY A 85 2.01 15.64 2.41
C GLY A 85 1.61 16.57 1.27
N PRO A 86 2.29 16.51 0.12
CA PRO A 86 1.96 17.33 -1.05
C PRO A 86 0.73 16.82 -1.84
N GLY A 87 -0.05 15.86 -1.29
CA GLY A 87 -1.29 15.37 -1.91
C GLY A 87 -1.12 14.17 -2.83
N THR A 88 -0.05 13.39 -2.68
CA THR A 88 0.23 12.23 -3.55
C THR A 88 -0.89 11.19 -3.54
N ALA A 89 -1.42 10.85 -2.36
CA ALA A 89 -2.51 9.88 -2.24
C ALA A 89 -3.81 10.41 -2.87
N MET A 90 -4.12 11.69 -2.67
CA MET A 90 -5.26 12.33 -3.32
C MET A 90 -5.16 12.30 -4.85
N LEU A 91 -3.97 12.57 -5.41
CA LEU A 91 -3.75 12.44 -6.85
C LEU A 91 -3.99 11.01 -7.33
N GLY A 92 -3.53 10.00 -6.57
CA GLY A 92 -3.79 8.60 -6.88
C GLY A 92 -5.28 8.26 -6.93
N VAL A 93 -6.08 8.79 -6.00
CA VAL A 93 -7.54 8.65 -5.99
C VAL A 93 -8.16 9.36 -7.21
N LEU A 94 -7.78 10.61 -7.47
CA LEU A 94 -8.30 11.40 -8.59
C LEU A 94 -8.04 10.72 -9.94
N GLU A 95 -6.82 10.28 -10.20
CA GLU A 95 -6.48 9.60 -11.45
C GLU A 95 -7.18 8.25 -11.60
N PHE A 96 -7.33 7.49 -10.50
CA PHE A 96 -8.06 6.23 -10.51
C PHE A 96 -9.51 6.42 -10.99
N PHE A 97 -10.23 7.37 -10.42
CA PHE A 97 -11.63 7.62 -10.80
C PHE A 97 -11.77 8.35 -12.14
N SER A 98 -10.82 9.20 -12.51
CA SER A 98 -10.82 9.85 -13.82
C SER A 98 -10.66 8.85 -14.97
N ALA A 99 -9.83 7.83 -14.79
CA ALA A 99 -9.65 6.75 -15.76
C ALA A 99 -10.78 5.71 -15.73
N GLY A 100 -11.57 5.67 -14.66
CA GLY A 100 -12.66 4.72 -14.46
C GLY A 100 -13.96 5.08 -15.20
N LYS A 101 -14.88 4.08 -15.27
CA LYS A 101 -16.24 4.29 -15.80
C LYS A 101 -17.13 5.06 -14.82
N LYS A 102 -16.98 4.82 -13.53
CA LYS A 102 -17.67 5.54 -12.46
C LYS A 102 -16.86 6.77 -12.08
N ARG A 103 -17.50 7.93 -12.09
CA ARG A 103 -16.88 9.22 -11.77
C ARG A 103 -17.67 9.88 -10.64
N PRO A 104 -17.43 9.51 -9.38
CA PRO A 104 -18.12 10.13 -8.25
C PRO A 104 -17.66 11.58 -8.08
N ARG A 105 -18.47 12.40 -7.43
CA ARG A 105 -17.98 13.61 -6.80
C ARG A 105 -17.02 13.24 -5.67
N ILE A 106 -15.81 13.80 -5.63
CA ILE A 106 -14.83 13.48 -4.58
C ILE A 106 -14.66 14.68 -3.65
N GLU A 107 -14.91 14.45 -2.36
CA GLU A 107 -14.76 15.46 -1.31
C GLU A 107 -13.59 15.10 -0.42
N PHE A 108 -12.46 15.78 -0.59
CA PHE A 108 -11.29 15.57 0.25
C PHE A 108 -11.30 16.43 1.50
N THR A 109 -10.91 15.82 2.63
CA THR A 109 -10.40 16.50 3.82
C THR A 109 -8.96 16.06 4.01
N ALA A 110 -8.02 16.98 3.87
CA ALA A 110 -6.58 16.73 3.97
C ALA A 110 -6.02 17.32 5.26
N VAL A 111 -5.31 16.50 6.02
CA VAL A 111 -4.68 16.89 7.29
C VAL A 111 -3.17 16.79 7.16
N ASP A 112 -2.46 17.86 7.47
CA ASP A 112 -0.99 17.87 7.60
C ASP A 112 -0.57 18.98 8.56
N HIS A 113 0.53 18.81 9.29
CA HIS A 113 1.05 19.84 10.19
C HIS A 113 1.89 20.90 9.45
N ILE A 114 2.33 20.62 8.23
CA ILE A 114 3.15 21.51 7.40
C ILE A 114 2.25 22.30 6.45
N ALA A 115 2.16 23.60 6.66
CA ALA A 115 1.34 24.49 5.83
C ALA A 115 1.70 24.43 4.33
N GLU A 116 3.00 24.29 4.01
CA GLU A 116 3.48 24.19 2.63
C GLU A 116 2.95 22.93 1.92
N ASN A 117 2.88 21.80 2.63
CA ASN A 117 2.30 20.56 2.12
C ASN A 117 0.83 20.76 1.73
N LEU A 118 0.05 21.39 2.62
CA LEU A 118 -1.37 21.68 2.36
C LEU A 118 -1.55 22.63 1.16
N LYS A 119 -0.66 23.61 1.02
CA LYS A 119 -0.66 24.51 -0.14
C LYS A 119 -0.39 23.74 -1.44
N MET A 120 0.65 22.90 -1.46
CA MET A 120 0.99 22.05 -2.61
C MET A 120 -0.15 21.11 -2.97
N ALA A 121 -0.79 20.48 -1.97
CA ALA A 121 -1.95 19.64 -2.15
C ALA A 121 -3.13 20.41 -2.80
N GLY A 122 -3.38 21.66 -2.39
CA GLY A 122 -4.37 22.54 -3.00
C GLY A 122 -4.06 22.89 -4.47
N GLU A 123 -2.80 23.21 -4.74
CA GLU A 123 -2.33 23.49 -6.12
C GLU A 123 -2.47 22.27 -7.02
N LEU A 124 -2.15 21.06 -6.49
CA LEU A 124 -2.26 19.79 -7.20
C LEU A 124 -3.72 19.48 -7.57
N VAL A 125 -4.66 19.59 -6.62
CA VAL A 125 -6.10 19.36 -6.88
C VAL A 125 -6.63 20.40 -7.88
N THR A 126 -6.24 21.67 -7.75
CA THR A 126 -6.63 22.74 -8.68
C THR A 126 -6.14 22.46 -10.10
N LYS A 127 -4.87 22.07 -10.24
CA LYS A 127 -4.27 21.70 -11.52
C LYS A 127 -4.98 20.48 -12.13
N PHE A 128 -5.27 19.46 -11.34
CA PHE A 128 -6.00 18.28 -11.83
C PHE A 128 -7.37 18.66 -12.37
N LYS A 129 -8.13 19.49 -11.64
CA LYS A 129 -9.47 19.98 -12.06
C LYS A 129 -9.42 20.79 -13.37
N SER A 130 -8.34 21.47 -13.68
CA SER A 130 -8.20 22.21 -14.94
C SER A 130 -8.02 21.32 -16.17
N THR A 131 -7.72 20.03 -15.97
CA THR A 131 -7.43 19.06 -17.04
C THR A 131 -8.35 17.84 -17.01
N SER A 132 -9.30 17.76 -16.07
CA SER A 132 -10.20 16.64 -15.87
C SER A 132 -11.62 17.12 -15.59
N ASP A 133 -12.61 16.38 -16.11
CA ASP A 133 -14.05 16.62 -15.86
C ASP A 133 -14.52 16.03 -14.52
N LEU A 134 -13.61 15.46 -13.71
CA LEU A 134 -13.96 14.88 -12.42
C LEU A 134 -14.25 15.99 -11.40
N ASP A 135 -15.45 15.94 -10.80
CA ASP A 135 -15.79 16.90 -9.75
C ASP A 135 -15.06 16.56 -8.46
N ALA A 136 -14.24 17.48 -7.99
CA ALA A 136 -13.46 17.32 -6.78
C ALA A 136 -13.42 18.60 -5.96
N SER A 137 -13.48 18.47 -4.65
CA SER A 137 -13.31 19.57 -3.69
C SER A 137 -12.27 19.19 -2.63
N LEU A 138 -11.62 20.19 -2.03
CA LEU A 138 -10.61 19.99 -1.00
C LEU A 138 -10.84 20.95 0.17
N LYS A 139 -10.90 20.39 1.37
CA LYS A 139 -10.78 21.09 2.64
C LYS A 139 -9.45 20.71 3.28
N THR A 140 -8.65 21.69 3.70
CA THR A 140 -7.38 21.48 4.38
C THR A 140 -7.49 21.80 5.86
N ILE A 141 -6.84 21.00 6.69
CA ILE A 141 -6.78 21.18 8.15
C ILE A 141 -5.31 21.11 8.56
N ARG A 142 -4.79 22.20 9.11
CA ARG A 142 -3.43 22.21 9.65
C ARG A 142 -3.44 21.70 11.08
N SER A 143 -3.00 20.43 11.27
CA SER A 143 -2.94 19.79 12.59
C SER A 143 -1.94 18.62 12.54
N THR A 144 -1.42 18.23 13.69
CA THR A 144 -0.76 16.94 13.87
C THR A 144 -1.82 15.86 14.03
N ILE A 145 -1.52 14.65 13.56
CA ILE A 145 -2.46 13.52 13.64
C ILE A 145 -2.60 13.05 15.08
N GLU A 146 -1.51 13.10 15.86
CA GLU A 146 -1.44 12.66 17.27
C GLU A 146 -2.35 13.47 18.20
N GLN A 147 -2.67 14.69 17.83
CA GLN A 147 -3.56 15.57 18.60
C GLN A 147 -5.04 15.37 18.30
N ALA A 148 -5.39 14.30 17.57
CA ALA A 148 -6.75 14.01 17.12
C ALA A 148 -7.41 15.28 16.53
N PRO A 149 -7.12 15.61 15.27
CA PRO A 149 -7.55 16.88 14.66
C PRO A 149 -9.06 17.07 14.77
N HIS A 150 -9.49 18.33 14.92
CA HIS A 150 -10.91 18.67 14.87
C HIS A 150 -11.45 18.43 13.45
N LEU A 151 -11.80 17.18 13.19
CA LEU A 151 -12.40 16.77 11.92
C LEU A 151 -13.89 17.13 11.90
N PRO A 152 -14.47 17.34 10.73
CA PRO A 152 -15.91 17.51 10.62
C PRO A 152 -16.63 16.25 11.14
N GLU A 153 -17.79 16.43 11.77
CA GLU A 153 -18.68 15.33 12.19
C GLU A 153 -19.35 14.67 10.97
N THR A 154 -18.53 14.11 10.10
CA THR A 154 -18.95 13.48 8.84
C THR A 154 -18.25 12.16 8.73
N ALA A 155 -18.97 11.11 8.38
CA ALA A 155 -18.37 9.83 8.08
C ALA A 155 -17.66 9.88 6.71
N PHE A 156 -16.46 9.31 6.65
CA PHE A 156 -15.67 9.20 5.43
C PHE A 156 -15.78 7.80 4.84
N ASP A 157 -15.94 7.75 3.52
CA ASP A 157 -15.98 6.49 2.76
C ASP A 157 -14.58 5.87 2.62
N LEU A 158 -13.56 6.74 2.62
CA LEU A 158 -12.16 6.34 2.52
C LEU A 158 -11.29 7.16 3.48
N ILE A 159 -10.54 6.48 4.35
CA ILE A 159 -9.50 7.09 5.19
C ILE A 159 -8.15 6.56 4.70
N ILE A 160 -7.17 7.45 4.51
CA ILE A 160 -5.84 7.12 3.99
C ILE A 160 -4.76 7.56 4.97
N PHE A 161 -3.83 6.65 5.27
CA PHE A 161 -2.54 6.90 5.88
C PHE A 161 -1.47 6.45 4.89
N SER A 162 -0.76 7.38 4.27
CA SER A 162 0.24 7.05 3.26
C SER A 162 1.63 7.47 3.68
N ASN A 163 2.44 6.51 4.15
CA ASN A 163 3.81 6.72 4.66
C ASN A 163 3.91 7.69 5.83
N VAL A 164 2.92 7.69 6.71
CA VAL A 164 2.84 8.63 7.84
C VAL A 164 2.78 7.92 9.19
N LEU A 165 2.16 6.73 9.28
CA LEU A 165 2.01 6.04 10.56
C LEU A 165 3.36 5.68 11.17
N ASN A 166 4.37 5.40 10.35
CA ASN A 166 5.73 5.13 10.79
C ASN A 166 6.46 6.36 11.36
N GLU A 167 5.95 7.57 11.13
CA GLU A 167 6.56 8.83 11.56
C GLU A 167 6.00 9.32 12.91
N ILE A 168 4.76 8.92 13.25
CA ILE A 168 4.13 9.32 14.51
C ILE A 168 4.57 8.42 15.67
N PHE A 169 4.72 9.01 16.86
CA PHE A 169 5.21 8.34 18.08
C PHE A 169 6.55 7.62 17.91
N ILE A 170 7.42 8.06 16.99
CA ILE A 170 8.64 7.34 16.60
C ILE A 170 9.60 7.06 17.77
N HIS A 171 9.68 7.97 18.74
CA HIS A 171 10.56 7.84 19.91
C HIS A 171 9.85 7.27 21.16
N ASP A 172 8.59 6.86 21.02
CA ASP A 172 7.81 6.34 22.14
C ASP A 172 7.93 4.81 22.20
N GLU A 173 8.29 4.29 23.36
CA GLU A 173 8.38 2.83 23.57
C GLU A 173 7.03 2.14 23.37
N ALA A 174 5.92 2.83 23.71
CA ALA A 174 4.57 2.36 23.50
C ALA A 174 4.00 2.71 22.10
N ARG A 175 4.85 3.08 21.12
CA ARG A 175 4.43 3.56 19.79
C ARG A 175 3.40 2.65 19.11
N ILE A 176 3.55 1.34 19.22
CA ILE A 176 2.62 0.38 18.60
C ILE A 176 1.22 0.49 19.22
N ALA A 177 1.14 0.49 20.55
CA ALA A 177 -0.13 0.63 21.26
C ALA A 177 -0.79 1.98 20.95
N LYS A 178 0.00 3.08 20.93
CA LYS A 178 -0.49 4.42 20.62
C LYS A 178 -0.97 4.54 19.17
N ARG A 179 -0.22 4.02 18.21
CA ARG A 179 -0.64 3.97 16.79
C ARG A 179 -1.93 3.16 16.62
N THR A 180 -2.01 2.00 17.28
CA THR A 180 -3.22 1.16 17.25
C THR A 180 -4.42 1.91 17.83
N ALA A 181 -4.28 2.49 19.00
CA ALA A 181 -5.35 3.24 19.65
C ALA A 181 -5.81 4.45 18.82
N LEU A 182 -4.87 5.19 18.23
CA LEU A 182 -5.15 6.33 17.36
C LEU A 182 -5.94 5.89 16.11
N VAL A 183 -5.47 4.84 15.43
CA VAL A 183 -6.15 4.35 14.23
C VAL A 183 -7.54 3.84 14.60
N ALA A 184 -7.68 3.05 15.68
CA ALA A 184 -8.97 2.52 16.13
C ALA A 184 -9.95 3.65 16.50
N ASP A 185 -9.49 4.71 17.21
CA ASP A 185 -10.33 5.89 17.53
C ASP A 185 -10.81 6.59 16.26
N LEU A 186 -9.91 6.85 15.32
CA LEU A 186 -10.27 7.50 14.04
C LEU A 186 -11.24 6.66 13.21
N LEU A 187 -11.08 5.33 13.17
CA LEU A 187 -12.01 4.44 12.50
C LEU A 187 -13.38 4.44 13.16
N ASN A 188 -13.44 4.38 14.49
CA ASN A 188 -14.70 4.40 15.22
C ASN A 188 -15.47 5.69 15.00
N ARG A 189 -14.80 6.84 15.03
CA ARG A 189 -15.42 8.15 14.95
C ARG A 189 -15.77 8.60 13.54
N PHE A 190 -14.94 8.25 12.57
CA PHE A 190 -14.98 8.90 11.27
C PHE A 190 -15.11 7.96 10.07
N LEU A 191 -14.83 6.66 10.20
CA LEU A 191 -15.04 5.74 9.09
C LEU A 191 -16.53 5.40 8.96
N ALA A 192 -17.08 5.54 7.75
CA ALA A 192 -18.42 5.04 7.44
C ALA A 192 -18.52 3.53 7.68
N ASP A 193 -19.70 3.02 8.00
CA ASP A 193 -19.89 1.59 8.31
C ASP A 193 -19.49 0.70 7.12
N ASP A 194 -19.70 1.17 5.89
CA ASP A 194 -19.30 0.54 4.64
C ASP A 194 -18.02 1.15 4.04
N GLY A 195 -17.30 1.97 4.81
CA GLY A 195 -16.06 2.62 4.42
C GLY A 195 -14.83 1.71 4.46
N SER A 196 -13.73 2.21 3.91
CA SER A 196 -12.42 1.53 3.92
C SER A 196 -11.33 2.45 4.45
N CYS A 197 -10.42 1.90 5.28
CA CYS A 197 -9.21 2.58 5.67
C CYS A 197 -8.02 1.92 4.98
N ILE A 198 -7.23 2.71 4.25
CA ILE A 198 -5.99 2.27 3.60
C ILE A 198 -4.80 2.82 4.38
N ILE A 199 -3.92 1.92 4.83
CA ILE A 199 -2.65 2.26 5.45
C ILE A 199 -1.54 1.73 4.57
N ILE A 200 -0.63 2.60 4.12
CA ILE A 200 0.55 2.24 3.31
C ILE A 200 1.80 2.68 4.05
N GLU A 201 2.78 1.78 4.13
CA GLU A 201 4.06 2.03 4.79
C GLU A 201 5.23 1.54 3.93
N PRO A 202 6.44 2.10 4.10
CA PRO A 202 7.63 1.60 3.41
C PRO A 202 7.88 0.11 3.71
N ALA A 203 8.34 -0.65 2.70
CA ALA A 203 8.67 -2.07 2.83
C ALA A 203 9.99 -2.32 3.60
N LEU A 204 10.42 -1.41 4.46
CA LEU A 204 11.55 -1.63 5.35
C LEU A 204 11.15 -2.62 6.45
N ARG A 205 12.07 -3.49 6.85
CA ARG A 205 11.77 -4.52 7.86
C ARG A 205 11.17 -3.94 9.14
N GLU A 206 11.71 -2.86 9.64
CA GLU A 206 11.26 -2.22 10.87
C GLU A 206 9.84 -1.66 10.72
N THR A 207 9.60 -0.79 9.73
CA THR A 207 8.29 -0.17 9.49
C THR A 207 7.22 -1.20 9.15
N ALA A 208 7.58 -2.23 8.35
CA ALA A 208 6.68 -3.32 8.03
C ALA A 208 6.29 -4.13 9.28
N ARG A 209 7.24 -4.43 10.17
CA ARG A 209 6.97 -5.15 11.43
C ARG A 209 6.12 -4.33 12.38
N ASP A 210 6.36 -3.03 12.48
CA ASP A 210 5.53 -2.12 13.27
C ASP A 210 4.08 -2.13 12.74
N LEU A 211 3.89 -2.06 11.41
CA LEU A 211 2.56 -2.15 10.80
C LEU A 211 1.88 -3.51 11.07
N LEU A 212 2.62 -4.62 11.05
CA LEU A 212 2.09 -5.93 11.40
C LEU A 212 1.68 -6.04 12.88
N ALA A 213 2.39 -5.36 13.78
CA ALA A 213 2.02 -5.28 15.18
C ALA A 213 0.75 -4.44 15.39
N VAL A 214 0.65 -3.29 14.71
CA VAL A 214 -0.58 -2.47 14.66
C VAL A 214 -1.74 -3.29 14.09
N ARG A 215 -1.51 -4.06 13.03
CA ARG A 215 -2.51 -4.98 12.45
C ARG A 215 -3.08 -5.95 13.50
N ASN A 216 -2.22 -6.56 14.33
CA ASN A 216 -2.68 -7.46 15.38
C ASN A 216 -3.55 -6.70 16.39
N GLY A 217 -3.10 -5.54 16.86
CA GLY A 217 -3.86 -4.71 17.78
C GLY A 217 -5.20 -4.24 17.22
N LEU A 218 -5.30 -3.94 15.93
CA LEU A 218 -6.58 -3.60 15.29
C LEU A 218 -7.53 -4.81 15.24
N VAL A 219 -7.03 -6.01 14.95
CA VAL A 219 -7.83 -7.24 15.00
C VAL A 219 -8.32 -7.52 16.42
N ASP A 220 -7.44 -7.38 17.42
CA ASP A 220 -7.81 -7.55 18.83
C ASP A 220 -8.84 -6.50 19.29
N ALA A 221 -8.83 -5.31 18.67
CA ALA A 221 -9.82 -4.26 18.87
C ALA A 221 -11.13 -4.47 18.07
N GLY A 222 -11.26 -5.58 17.34
CA GLY A 222 -12.47 -5.94 16.61
C GLY A 222 -12.55 -5.39 15.18
N PHE A 223 -11.46 -4.84 14.62
CA PHE A 223 -11.42 -4.38 13.23
C PHE A 223 -10.94 -5.49 12.29
N PRO A 224 -11.78 -5.99 11.39
CA PRO A 224 -11.37 -6.98 10.40
C PRO A 224 -10.43 -6.37 9.36
N ILE A 225 -9.44 -7.15 8.95
CA ILE A 225 -8.54 -6.79 7.87
C ILE A 225 -9.13 -7.28 6.55
N TYR A 226 -9.46 -6.37 5.65
CA TYR A 226 -9.90 -6.70 4.30
C TYR A 226 -8.74 -7.29 3.46
N ALA A 227 -7.58 -6.60 3.48
CA ALA A 227 -6.38 -6.96 2.73
C ALA A 227 -5.12 -6.51 3.49
N PRO A 228 -3.96 -7.13 3.26
CA PRO A 228 -3.66 -8.29 2.41
C PRO A 228 -3.92 -9.64 3.10
N CYS A 229 -4.28 -9.62 4.39
CA CYS A 229 -4.34 -10.82 5.22
C CYS A 229 -5.60 -11.63 4.96
N LEU A 230 -5.44 -12.95 4.82
CA LEU A 230 -6.52 -13.92 4.73
C LEU A 230 -6.80 -14.61 6.08
N CYS A 231 -6.05 -14.29 7.14
CA CYS A 231 -6.30 -14.76 8.49
C CYS A 231 -6.43 -13.59 9.48
N HIS A 232 -7.19 -13.77 10.54
CA HIS A 232 -7.35 -12.80 11.62
C HIS A 232 -6.60 -13.20 12.90
N ALA A 233 -5.93 -14.35 12.93
CA ALA A 233 -5.01 -14.71 14.02
C ALA A 233 -3.78 -13.78 14.03
N ALA A 234 -2.97 -13.86 15.09
CA ALA A 234 -1.71 -13.11 15.19
C ALA A 234 -0.82 -13.35 13.95
N CYS A 235 -0.21 -12.30 13.43
CA CYS A 235 0.58 -12.39 12.20
C CYS A 235 1.80 -13.29 12.38
N PRO A 236 1.91 -14.40 11.65
CA PRO A 236 3.00 -15.37 11.82
C PRO A 236 4.38 -14.81 11.44
N ALA A 237 4.46 -13.76 10.64
CA ALA A 237 5.74 -13.11 10.31
C ALA A 237 6.39 -12.44 11.54
N LEU A 238 5.62 -12.10 12.56
CA LEU A 238 6.16 -11.52 13.80
C LEU A 238 6.85 -12.52 14.70
N ALA A 239 6.58 -13.82 14.55
CA ALA A 239 7.21 -14.88 15.34
C ALA A 239 8.73 -14.98 15.10
N ASN A 240 9.21 -14.60 13.92
CA ASN A 240 10.64 -14.55 13.60
C ASN A 240 11.08 -13.08 13.47
N PRO A 241 12.05 -12.59 14.29
CA PRO A 241 12.51 -11.20 14.23
C PRO A 241 13.18 -10.80 12.91
N LYS A 242 13.64 -11.77 12.11
CA LYS A 242 14.23 -11.55 10.79
C LYS A 242 13.21 -11.48 9.67
N ASP A 243 11.95 -11.79 9.94
CA ASP A 243 10.89 -11.88 8.94
C ASP A 243 9.98 -10.64 8.94
N TRP A 244 9.45 -10.29 7.78
CA TRP A 244 8.45 -9.23 7.60
C TRP A 244 7.60 -9.51 6.36
N CYS A 245 6.45 -8.90 6.27
CA CYS A 245 5.53 -9.04 5.15
C CYS A 245 5.40 -7.71 4.41
N HIS A 246 5.43 -7.76 3.08
CA HIS A 246 5.27 -6.61 2.19
C HIS A 246 4.76 -7.08 0.83
N GLU A 247 4.32 -6.15 0.02
CA GLU A 247 4.01 -6.35 -1.38
C GLU A 247 5.19 -5.98 -2.27
N ASP A 248 5.23 -6.62 -3.43
CA ASP A 248 6.15 -6.31 -4.51
C ASP A 248 5.39 -6.42 -5.84
N ILE A 249 4.91 -5.27 -6.34
CA ILE A 249 4.10 -5.22 -7.56
C ILE A 249 5.02 -4.84 -8.73
N PRO A 250 5.11 -5.65 -9.79
CA PRO A 250 5.79 -5.25 -11.01
C PRO A 250 5.22 -3.92 -11.52
N TRP A 251 6.10 -3.03 -11.90
CA TRP A 251 5.76 -1.72 -12.41
C TRP A 251 6.71 -1.34 -13.54
N ASP A 252 6.16 -0.76 -14.59
CA ASP A 252 6.94 -0.17 -15.68
C ASP A 252 7.08 1.33 -15.43
N PRO A 253 8.23 1.80 -14.95
CA PRO A 253 8.42 3.19 -14.60
C PRO A 253 8.46 4.09 -15.83
N PRO A 254 7.93 5.33 -15.76
CA PRO A 254 8.10 6.35 -16.81
C PRO A 254 9.57 6.56 -17.19
N GLU A 255 9.81 6.96 -18.43
CA GLU A 255 11.16 7.16 -18.99
C GLU A 255 12.07 8.01 -18.10
N LEU A 256 11.56 9.12 -17.57
CA LEU A 256 12.32 9.96 -16.62
C LEU A 256 12.82 9.18 -15.40
N ILE A 257 12.01 8.31 -14.84
CA ILE A 257 12.42 7.48 -13.68
C ILE A 257 13.47 6.45 -14.11
N GLN A 258 13.33 5.85 -15.29
CA GLN A 258 14.33 4.92 -15.82
C GLN A 258 15.70 5.61 -16.04
N GLU A 259 15.70 6.85 -16.52
CA GLU A 259 16.91 7.66 -16.67
C GLU A 259 17.54 8.01 -15.31
N LEU A 260 16.70 8.43 -14.35
CA LEU A 260 17.15 8.71 -12.99
C LEU A 260 17.70 7.46 -12.30
N ASP A 261 17.11 6.28 -12.50
CA ASP A 261 17.63 5.01 -11.97
C ASP A 261 19.03 4.70 -12.50
N LYS A 262 19.30 4.96 -13.80
CA LYS A 262 20.63 4.79 -14.39
C LYS A 262 21.66 5.72 -13.76
N LEU A 263 21.30 6.98 -13.48
CA LEU A 263 22.19 7.98 -12.91
C LEU A 263 22.41 7.79 -11.41
N THR A 264 21.37 7.47 -10.67
CA THR A 264 21.38 7.38 -9.20
C THR A 264 21.81 6.01 -8.68
N LYS A 265 21.75 4.98 -9.54
CA LYS A 265 21.87 3.55 -9.16
C LYS A 265 20.78 3.08 -8.20
N LEU A 266 19.72 3.85 -8.03
CA LEU A 266 18.49 3.40 -7.39
C LEU A 266 17.69 2.56 -8.38
N ARG A 267 16.65 1.86 -7.89
CA ARG A 267 15.80 1.00 -8.74
C ARG A 267 14.34 1.17 -8.35
N LYS A 268 13.51 1.49 -9.33
CA LYS A 268 12.06 1.60 -9.22
C LYS A 268 11.35 0.68 -10.22
N ASP A 269 11.94 -0.49 -10.49
CA ASP A 269 11.38 -1.53 -11.36
C ASP A 269 10.21 -2.31 -10.73
N SER A 270 9.95 -2.09 -9.46
CA SER A 270 8.80 -2.63 -8.76
C SER A 270 8.35 -1.71 -7.61
N LEU A 271 7.09 -1.87 -7.22
CA LEU A 271 6.49 -1.12 -6.12
C LEU A 271 6.52 -1.96 -4.86
N LYS A 272 7.47 -1.66 -3.96
CA LYS A 272 7.62 -2.34 -2.67
C LYS A 272 6.99 -1.50 -1.57
N PHE A 273 6.01 -2.08 -0.85
CA PHE A 273 5.34 -1.41 0.26
C PHE A 273 4.65 -2.43 1.17
N SER A 274 4.47 -2.08 2.43
CA SER A 274 3.57 -2.79 3.34
C SER A 274 2.24 -2.06 3.39
N TYR A 275 1.14 -2.79 3.55
CA TYR A 275 -0.16 -2.14 3.63
C TYR A 275 -1.17 -2.91 4.45
N LEU A 276 -2.22 -2.21 4.84
CA LEU A 276 -3.45 -2.76 5.38
C LEU A 276 -4.64 -2.05 4.73
N ILE A 277 -5.67 -2.80 4.45
CA ILE A 277 -7.02 -2.25 4.23
C ILE A 277 -7.90 -2.79 5.35
N VAL A 278 -8.52 -1.86 6.10
CA VAL A 278 -9.37 -2.16 7.25
C VAL A 278 -10.78 -1.72 6.95
N ARG A 279 -11.78 -2.54 7.33
CA ARG A 279 -13.20 -2.23 7.18
C ARG A 279 -13.95 -2.55 8.47
N LYS A 280 -15.17 -2.01 8.62
CA LYS A 280 -16.06 -2.35 9.75
C LYS A 280 -17.07 -3.45 9.41
N ASP A 281 -17.40 -3.62 8.13
CA ASP A 281 -18.49 -4.46 7.65
C ASP A 281 -18.11 -5.94 7.44
N ALA A 282 -16.99 -6.37 8.01
CA ALA A 282 -16.47 -7.73 7.97
C ALA A 282 -16.20 -8.32 6.56
N LYS A 283 -16.32 -7.53 5.49
CA LYS A 283 -15.92 -7.96 4.15
C LYS A 283 -14.43 -8.23 4.05
N THR A 284 -14.04 -9.20 3.25
CA THR A 284 -12.66 -9.69 3.11
C THR A 284 -12.31 -9.97 1.65
N LEU A 285 -11.03 -10.21 1.37
CA LEU A 285 -10.61 -10.71 0.05
C LEU A 285 -11.17 -12.10 -0.29
N ARG A 286 -11.64 -12.88 0.69
CA ARG A 286 -12.29 -14.16 0.43
C ARG A 286 -13.60 -14.01 -0.32
N ASP A 287 -14.32 -12.90 -0.09
CA ASP A 287 -15.55 -12.59 -0.83
C ASP A 287 -15.28 -12.42 -2.34
N VAL A 288 -14.04 -12.03 -2.69
CA VAL A 288 -13.59 -11.88 -4.09
C VAL A 288 -13.07 -13.18 -4.66
N HIS A 289 -12.27 -13.92 -3.89
CA HIS A 289 -11.45 -15.02 -4.40
C HIS A 289 -11.94 -16.41 -3.98
N GLY A 290 -12.87 -16.51 -3.02
CA GLY A 290 -13.38 -17.75 -2.41
C GLY A 290 -12.67 -18.11 -1.10
N GLU A 291 -13.23 -19.10 -0.39
CA GLU A 291 -12.84 -19.44 0.97
C GLU A 291 -11.46 -20.12 1.08
N HIS A 292 -11.16 -21.08 0.21
CA HIS A 292 -9.94 -21.89 0.31
C HIS A 292 -8.81 -21.32 -0.54
N VAL A 293 -8.43 -20.08 -0.24
CA VAL A 293 -7.37 -19.36 -0.97
C VAL A 293 -6.20 -19.01 -0.07
N PHE A 294 -5.05 -18.86 -0.70
CA PHE A 294 -3.80 -18.47 -0.06
C PHE A 294 -3.20 -17.27 -0.79
N ARG A 295 -2.55 -16.41 -0.06
CA ARG A 295 -1.71 -15.36 -0.64
C ARG A 295 -0.26 -15.79 -0.66
N VAL A 296 0.41 -15.66 -1.79
CA VAL A 296 1.85 -15.87 -1.93
C VAL A 296 2.57 -14.70 -1.25
N VAL A 297 3.43 -14.99 -0.26
CA VAL A 297 4.08 -13.96 0.58
C VAL A 297 5.60 -14.00 0.50
N SER A 298 6.17 -14.70 -0.47
CA SER A 298 7.61 -14.73 -0.76
C SER A 298 7.87 -14.69 -2.26
N GLU A 299 9.11 -14.37 -2.63
CA GLU A 299 9.65 -14.73 -3.94
C GLU A 299 9.78 -16.25 -4.08
N PRO A 300 9.91 -16.79 -5.31
CA PRO A 300 10.19 -18.20 -5.52
C PRO A 300 11.53 -18.59 -4.90
N LEU A 301 11.53 -19.65 -4.10
CA LEU A 301 12.72 -20.28 -3.55
C LEU A 301 13.08 -21.47 -4.43
N VAL A 302 13.94 -21.22 -5.43
CA VAL A 302 14.33 -22.23 -6.40
C VAL A 302 15.59 -22.95 -5.92
N SER A 303 15.52 -24.27 -5.92
CA SER A 303 16.67 -25.14 -5.64
C SER A 303 16.65 -26.35 -6.56
N LYS A 304 17.73 -27.18 -6.55
CA LYS A 304 17.82 -28.32 -7.45
C LYS A 304 16.62 -29.26 -7.26
N GLY A 305 15.81 -29.42 -8.28
CA GLY A 305 14.70 -30.37 -8.34
C GLY A 305 13.42 -29.89 -7.65
N LYS A 306 13.31 -28.60 -7.24
CA LYS A 306 12.08 -28.08 -6.63
C LYS A 306 11.95 -26.57 -6.67
N ILE A 307 10.70 -26.11 -6.60
CA ILE A 307 10.30 -24.72 -6.35
C ILE A 307 9.46 -24.68 -5.08
N GLU A 308 9.69 -23.67 -4.24
CA GLU A 308 8.96 -23.46 -2.99
C GLU A 308 8.52 -22.00 -2.87
N PHE A 309 7.41 -21.79 -2.16
CA PHE A 309 6.93 -20.45 -1.77
C PHE A 309 6.48 -20.48 -0.30
N TYR A 310 6.53 -19.35 0.37
CA TYR A 310 5.70 -19.15 1.54
C TYR A 310 4.32 -18.63 1.09
N ILE A 311 3.27 -19.30 1.57
CA ILE A 311 1.88 -18.88 1.37
C ILE A 311 1.23 -18.62 2.72
N CYS A 312 0.28 -17.67 2.76
CA CYS A 312 -0.47 -17.31 3.95
C CYS A 312 -1.96 -17.46 3.65
N GLY A 313 -2.64 -18.22 4.48
CA GLY A 313 -4.08 -18.47 4.40
C GLY A 313 -4.71 -18.45 5.79
N GLU A 314 -5.88 -19.03 5.95
CA GLU A 314 -6.62 -19.04 7.21
C GLU A 314 -5.81 -19.67 8.35
N ALA A 315 -5.13 -20.78 8.09
CA ALA A 315 -4.26 -21.47 9.05
C ALA A 315 -2.91 -20.78 9.28
N GLY A 316 -2.74 -19.54 8.81
CA GLY A 316 -1.49 -18.80 8.90
C GLY A 316 -0.53 -19.06 7.74
N ARG A 317 0.77 -18.96 8.01
CA ARG A 317 1.83 -19.04 6.99
C ARG A 317 2.50 -20.41 6.99
N LYS A 318 2.55 -21.04 5.81
CA LYS A 318 3.26 -22.31 5.60
C LYS A 318 4.12 -22.25 4.34
N LEU A 319 5.16 -23.09 4.31
CA LEU A 319 5.92 -23.37 3.11
C LEU A 319 5.12 -24.31 2.21
N ILE A 320 5.09 -24.07 0.90
CA ILE A 320 4.55 -24.98 -0.10
C ILE A 320 5.63 -25.37 -1.09
N THR A 321 5.72 -26.67 -1.38
CA THR A 321 6.78 -27.25 -2.21
C THR A 321 6.18 -28.01 -3.39
N ARG A 322 6.71 -27.79 -4.61
CA ARG A 322 6.54 -28.67 -5.78
C ARG A 322 7.91 -29.19 -6.19
N GLN A 323 8.03 -30.53 -6.34
CA GLN A 323 9.19 -31.13 -6.96
C GLN A 323 9.03 -31.08 -8.49
N ASP A 324 10.14 -30.97 -9.24
CA ASP A 324 10.08 -30.90 -10.72
C ASP A 324 9.40 -32.15 -11.32
N LYS A 325 9.59 -33.33 -10.73
CA LYS A 325 8.95 -34.59 -11.15
C LYS A 325 7.42 -34.62 -10.96
N ASP A 326 6.88 -33.69 -10.15
CA ASP A 326 5.45 -33.57 -9.85
C ASP A 326 4.77 -32.50 -10.70
N GLU A 327 5.49 -31.87 -11.65
CA GLU A 327 4.95 -30.88 -12.56
C GLU A 327 4.01 -31.54 -13.57
N THR A 328 2.84 -30.91 -13.76
CA THR A 328 1.80 -31.31 -14.70
C THR A 328 1.12 -30.08 -15.29
N PRO A 329 0.37 -30.20 -16.41
CA PRO A 329 -0.40 -29.07 -16.94
C PRO A 329 -1.38 -28.45 -15.92
N GLY A 330 -1.88 -29.23 -14.94
CA GLY A 330 -2.80 -28.75 -13.92
C GLY A 330 -2.15 -27.93 -12.83
N ASN A 331 -0.83 -27.99 -12.69
CA ASN A 331 -0.09 -27.23 -11.67
C ASN A 331 1.11 -26.43 -12.21
N ASP A 332 1.27 -26.29 -13.52
CA ASP A 332 2.39 -25.59 -14.16
C ASP A 332 2.44 -24.10 -13.77
N VAL A 333 1.28 -23.48 -13.52
CA VAL A 333 1.16 -22.09 -13.09
C VAL A 333 1.86 -21.84 -11.76
N PHE A 334 2.08 -22.89 -10.94
CA PHE A 334 2.80 -22.76 -9.68
C PHE A 334 4.21 -22.19 -9.86
N GLY A 335 4.93 -22.59 -10.90
CA GLY A 335 6.27 -22.07 -11.22
C GLY A 335 6.31 -20.60 -11.65
N ARG A 336 5.14 -20.01 -11.95
CA ARG A 336 4.99 -18.62 -12.40
C ARG A 336 4.32 -17.71 -11.37
N LEU A 337 4.03 -18.24 -10.17
CA LEU A 337 3.47 -17.43 -9.09
C LEU A 337 4.45 -16.36 -8.65
N ARG A 338 3.90 -15.24 -8.17
CA ARG A 338 4.66 -14.10 -7.66
C ARG A 338 4.10 -13.69 -6.31
N ARG A 339 4.91 -12.99 -5.54
CA ARG A 339 4.45 -12.34 -4.30
C ARG A 339 3.16 -11.54 -4.56
N GLY A 340 2.20 -11.66 -3.66
CA GLY A 340 0.90 -11.00 -3.74
C GLY A 340 -0.15 -11.74 -4.56
N ASP A 341 0.21 -12.78 -5.34
CA ASP A 341 -0.80 -13.60 -6.00
C ASP A 341 -1.70 -14.29 -4.98
N VAL A 342 -3.00 -14.34 -5.30
CA VAL A 342 -3.96 -15.16 -4.59
C VAL A 342 -4.15 -16.45 -5.38
N VAL A 343 -4.08 -17.59 -4.71
CA VAL A 343 -4.09 -18.91 -5.33
C VAL A 343 -4.97 -19.88 -4.55
N GLY A 344 -5.78 -20.65 -5.28
CA GLY A 344 -6.52 -21.80 -4.78
C GLY A 344 -5.85 -23.11 -5.18
N PHE A 345 -6.02 -24.14 -4.38
CA PHE A 345 -5.49 -25.46 -4.65
C PHE A 345 -6.60 -26.50 -4.48
N GLU A 346 -6.65 -27.47 -5.41
CA GLU A 346 -7.41 -28.70 -5.25
C GLU A 346 -6.43 -29.85 -5.03
N ASN A 347 -6.79 -30.82 -4.19
CA ASN A 347 -5.93 -31.97 -3.84
C ASN A 347 -4.55 -31.56 -3.27
N LEU A 348 -4.53 -30.49 -2.46
CA LEU A 348 -3.31 -30.06 -1.79
C LEU A 348 -3.01 -31.00 -0.61
N ILE A 349 -1.77 -31.46 -0.51
CA ILE A 349 -1.33 -32.33 0.59
C ILE A 349 -0.84 -31.43 1.74
N ASP A 350 -1.50 -31.56 2.92
CA ASP A 350 -1.04 -30.91 4.15
C ASP A 350 -0.16 -31.87 4.95
N GLU A 351 1.14 -31.60 5.04
CA GLU A 351 2.11 -32.35 5.86
C GLU A 351 2.29 -31.73 7.27
N GLY A 352 1.32 -30.92 7.71
CA GLY A 352 1.32 -30.24 9.00
C GLY A 352 2.15 -28.94 8.96
N ARG A 353 3.47 -29.01 8.89
CA ARG A 353 4.35 -27.83 8.87
C ARG A 353 4.49 -27.18 7.49
N ARG A 354 4.15 -27.91 6.43
CA ARG A 354 4.23 -27.46 5.03
C ARG A 354 3.14 -28.10 4.19
N TYR A 355 2.91 -27.50 3.03
CA TYR A 355 2.10 -28.07 1.97
C TYR A 355 2.97 -28.70 0.88
N LYS A 356 2.45 -29.72 0.23
CA LYS A 356 3.09 -30.37 -0.91
C LYS A 356 2.13 -30.42 -2.10
N ILE A 357 2.65 -30.07 -3.28
CA ILE A 357 1.99 -30.27 -4.55
C ILE A 357 2.39 -31.62 -5.10
N SER A 358 1.41 -32.45 -5.45
CA SER A 358 1.56 -33.72 -6.15
C SER A 358 1.15 -33.57 -7.62
N LYS A 359 1.22 -34.65 -8.39
CA LYS A 359 0.73 -34.67 -9.77
C LYS A 359 -0.77 -34.46 -9.89
N GLU A 360 -1.53 -34.79 -8.85
CA GLU A 360 -3.00 -34.68 -8.78
C GLU A 360 -3.45 -33.26 -8.33
N THR A 361 -2.52 -32.46 -7.83
CA THR A 361 -2.85 -31.12 -7.35
C THR A 361 -3.13 -30.20 -8.53
N GLN A 362 -4.29 -29.49 -8.49
CA GLN A 362 -4.61 -28.41 -9.40
C GLN A 362 -4.28 -27.07 -8.75
N VAL A 363 -3.70 -26.17 -9.50
CA VAL A 363 -3.31 -24.82 -9.02
C VAL A 363 -4.07 -23.75 -9.80
N ASN A 364 -4.94 -23.03 -9.12
CA ASN A 364 -5.81 -22.02 -9.70
C ASN A 364 -5.35 -20.63 -9.25
N ARG A 365 -4.54 -19.95 -10.07
CA ARG A 365 -4.18 -18.54 -9.82
C ARG A 365 -5.44 -17.68 -10.01
N ARG A 366 -5.82 -16.99 -8.95
CA ARG A 366 -6.84 -15.94 -9.02
C ARG A 366 -6.14 -14.67 -9.49
N THR A 367 -6.64 -14.10 -10.57
CA THR A 367 -6.04 -12.85 -11.11
C THR A 367 -6.05 -11.77 -10.05
N ARG A 368 -4.90 -11.14 -9.89
CA ARG A 368 -4.81 -9.85 -9.22
C ARG A 368 -5.58 -8.88 -10.12
N THR A 369 -6.62 -8.34 -9.59
CA THR A 369 -7.47 -7.35 -10.28
C THR A 369 -6.76 -6.01 -10.38
#